data_5e6c906d6d7e7a0d379687e30ecd91bc
#
_entry.id   5e6c906d6d7e7a0d379687e30ecd91bc
#
_cell.length_a   1.000
_cell.length_b   1.000
_cell.length_c   1.000
_cell.angle_alpha   90.00
_cell.angle_beta   90.00
_cell.angle_gamma   90.00
#
_symmetry.space_group_name_H-M   'P 1'
#
loop_
_entity.id
_entity.type
_entity.pdbx_description
1 polymer ?
#
loop_
_entity_poly.entity_id
_entity_poly.type
_entity_poly.pdbx_seq_one_letter_code
_entity_poly.pdbx_strand_id
1 'polypeptide(L)'
;VVNVGAGAAAGALAGLRVGYAIGPKPVLAKMTVCKQGQDVHTNIWSQVLCYRFMTEYDFDAHLAGLRKIYTKKRALLLDLMEKHLAPYITWDPFNGGLFAWCHLPKGVDMMEFVQKALEKKVCVVPGTAFLTDENELCDAFRINFSTPTDEQLTKGITLLGETIREMVEK
;
A
#
# COMPACT_ATOMS: atom_id res chain seq x y z
N VAL A 1 1.55 2.81 22.26
CA VAL A 1 1.43 2.85 20.80
C VAL A 1 2.82 3.05 20.22
N VAL A 2 3.22 2.23 19.27
CA VAL A 2 4.43 2.40 18.47
C VAL A 2 4.03 2.93 17.10
N ASN A 3 4.54 4.09 16.72
CA ASN A 3 4.35 4.67 15.41
C ASN A 3 5.55 4.32 14.53
N VAL A 4 5.30 3.60 13.44
CA VAL A 4 6.33 3.26 12.45
C VAL A 4 5.97 3.98 11.16
N GLY A 5 6.86 4.80 10.66
CA GLY A 5 6.65 5.55 9.45
C GLY A 5 7.82 5.37 8.47
N ALA A 6 7.52 5.30 7.19
CA ALA A 6 8.52 5.38 6.14
C ALA A 6 8.72 6.87 5.78
N GLY A 7 9.68 7.53 6.42
CA GLY A 7 9.98 8.95 6.17
C GLY A 7 10.25 9.24 4.70
N ALA A 8 10.92 8.31 4.01
CA ALA A 8 11.14 8.39 2.58
C ALA A 8 9.83 8.26 1.76
N ALA A 9 8.84 7.49 2.24
CA ALA A 9 7.54 7.40 1.55
C ALA A 9 6.73 8.68 1.69
N ALA A 10 6.76 9.34 2.85
CA ALA A 10 6.08 10.62 3.07
C ALA A 10 6.59 11.71 2.14
N GLY A 11 7.90 11.70 1.81
CA GLY A 11 8.50 12.62 0.84
C GLY A 11 8.56 12.10 -0.59
N ALA A 12 7.89 10.97 -0.93
CA ALA A 12 8.02 10.25 -2.19
C ALA A 12 9.46 9.81 -2.52
N LEU A 13 10.31 9.69 -1.51
CA LEU A 13 11.68 9.18 -1.62
C LEU A 13 11.75 7.69 -1.24
N ALA A 14 10.69 6.95 -1.54
CA ALA A 14 10.51 5.55 -1.12
C ALA A 14 11.66 4.63 -1.53
N GLY A 15 12.31 4.92 -2.67
CA GLY A 15 13.49 4.20 -3.16
C GLY A 15 14.71 4.28 -2.24
N LEU A 16 14.80 5.29 -1.39
CA LEU A 16 15.89 5.42 -0.42
C LEU A 16 15.80 4.43 0.76
N ARG A 17 14.65 3.79 0.95
CA ARG A 17 14.41 2.78 1.98
C ARG A 17 14.71 3.26 3.42
N VAL A 18 14.41 4.50 3.72
CA VAL A 18 14.55 5.11 5.05
C VAL A 18 13.20 5.17 5.75
N GLY A 19 13.15 4.69 6.97
CA GLY A 19 11.98 4.76 7.85
C GLY A 19 12.36 5.23 9.25
N TYR A 20 11.35 5.45 10.08
CA TYR A 20 11.54 5.81 11.48
C TYR A 20 10.50 5.10 12.36
N ALA A 21 10.84 4.94 13.63
CA ALA A 21 9.91 4.45 14.64
C ALA A 21 9.89 5.42 15.84
N ILE A 22 8.70 5.73 16.33
CA ILE A 22 8.48 6.54 17.54
C ILE A 22 7.65 5.71 18.50
N GLY A 23 8.11 5.56 19.74
CA GLY A 23 7.41 4.74 20.71
C GLY A 23 8.05 4.74 22.10
N PRO A 24 7.54 3.93 23.03
CA PRO A 24 8.09 3.79 24.36
C PRO A 24 9.56 3.31 24.33
N LYS A 25 10.40 3.91 25.18
CA LYS A 25 11.83 3.57 25.25
C LYS A 25 12.15 2.06 25.35
N PRO A 26 11.44 1.25 26.18
CA PRO A 26 11.73 -0.18 26.26
C PRO A 26 11.51 -0.93 24.94
N VAL A 27 10.51 -0.53 24.14
CA VAL A 27 10.23 -1.12 22.83
C VAL A 27 11.31 -0.71 21.83
N LEU A 28 11.64 0.59 21.75
CA LEU A 28 12.68 1.09 20.85
C LEU A 28 14.05 0.48 21.17
N ALA A 29 14.38 0.26 22.45
CA ALA A 29 15.61 -0.42 22.83
C ALA A 29 15.69 -1.85 22.29
N LYS A 30 14.60 -2.61 22.32
CA LYS A 30 14.53 -3.94 21.71
C LYS A 30 14.60 -3.89 20.19
N MET A 31 13.91 -2.94 19.55
CA MET A 31 14.03 -2.74 18.12
C MET A 31 15.47 -2.42 17.68
N THR A 32 16.19 -1.60 18.46
CA THR A 32 17.61 -1.30 18.21
C THR A 32 18.47 -2.56 18.25
N VAL A 33 18.29 -3.41 19.26
CA VAL A 33 19.02 -4.68 19.36
C VAL A 33 18.72 -5.61 18.19
N CYS A 34 17.45 -5.76 17.83
CA CYS A 34 17.06 -6.55 16.65
C CYS A 34 17.68 -6.00 15.36
N LYS A 35 17.68 -4.68 15.21
CA LYS A 35 18.29 -4.03 14.03
C LYS A 35 19.79 -4.25 13.95
N GLN A 36 20.51 -4.27 15.06
CA GLN A 36 21.94 -4.60 15.09
C GLN A 36 22.22 -6.01 14.54
N GLY A 37 21.33 -6.97 14.81
CA GLY A 37 21.45 -8.33 14.27
C GLY A 37 21.02 -8.47 12.81
N GLN A 38 20.18 -7.55 12.32
CA GLN A 38 19.61 -7.62 10.98
C GLN A 38 20.46 -6.90 9.92
N ASP A 39 20.78 -5.62 10.12
CA ASP A 39 21.48 -4.78 9.13
C ASP A 39 22.41 -3.72 9.75
N VAL A 40 22.59 -3.74 11.06
CA VAL A 40 23.35 -2.78 11.87
C VAL A 40 22.70 -1.39 11.85
N HIS A 41 22.58 -0.78 10.69
CA HIS A 41 21.87 0.50 10.48
C HIS A 41 21.43 0.67 9.02
N THR A 42 20.45 1.51 8.81
CA THR A 42 20.01 1.94 7.46
C THR A 42 21.15 2.67 6.75
N ASN A 43 21.23 2.51 5.42
CA ASN A 43 22.28 3.12 4.60
C ASN A 43 22.44 4.62 4.91
N ILE A 44 23.65 5.04 5.25
CA ILE A 44 23.95 6.41 5.70
C ILE A 44 23.75 7.44 4.59
N TRP A 45 24.05 7.12 3.33
CA TRP A 45 23.81 8.02 2.21
C TRP A 45 22.34 8.35 2.03
N SER A 46 21.47 7.34 2.17
CA SER A 46 20.02 7.54 2.13
C SER A 46 19.54 8.45 3.26
N GLN A 47 20.10 8.30 4.46
CA GLN A 47 19.76 9.17 5.60
C GLN A 47 20.22 10.61 5.35
N VAL A 48 21.45 10.82 4.87
CA VAL A 48 21.99 12.15 4.53
C VAL A 48 21.19 12.82 3.43
N LEU A 49 20.79 12.08 2.38
CA LEU A 49 19.95 12.61 1.31
C LEU A 49 18.57 13.03 1.83
N CYS A 50 17.93 12.21 2.67
CA CYS A 50 16.67 12.59 3.31
C CYS A 50 16.82 13.83 4.16
N TYR A 51 17.86 13.91 4.99
CA TYR A 51 18.16 15.06 5.83
C TYR A 51 18.30 16.34 5.01
N ARG A 52 19.18 16.33 4.00
CA ARG A 52 19.41 17.48 3.12
C ARG A 52 18.15 17.90 2.38
N PHE A 53 17.41 16.93 1.84
CA PHE A 53 16.16 17.22 1.16
C PHE A 53 15.15 17.93 2.09
N MET A 54 15.04 17.50 3.35
CA MET A 54 14.13 18.09 4.31
C MET A 54 14.61 19.46 4.86
N THR A 55 15.91 19.75 4.81
CA THR A 55 16.48 20.97 5.41
C THR A 55 16.90 22.03 4.39
N GLU A 56 17.24 21.65 3.16
CA GLU A 56 17.79 22.54 2.13
C GLU A 56 16.77 22.88 1.03
N TYR A 57 15.64 22.16 0.97
CA TYR A 57 14.58 22.36 -0.03
C TYR A 57 13.26 22.74 0.64
N ASP A 58 12.34 23.30 -0.13
CA ASP A 58 10.98 23.57 0.33
C ASP A 58 10.17 22.27 0.40
N PHE A 59 10.32 21.58 1.53
CA PHE A 59 9.68 20.30 1.79
C PHE A 59 8.16 20.42 1.84
N ASP A 60 7.62 21.53 2.36
CA ASP A 60 6.18 21.74 2.47
C ASP A 60 5.54 21.95 1.09
N ALA A 61 6.17 22.75 0.23
CA ALA A 61 5.72 22.90 -1.16
C ALA A 61 5.77 21.55 -1.92
N HIS A 62 6.81 20.75 -1.70
CA HIS A 62 6.92 19.42 -2.27
C HIS A 62 5.76 18.52 -1.80
N LEU A 63 5.47 18.48 -0.49
CA LEU A 63 4.35 17.69 0.06
C LEU A 63 3.00 18.17 -0.47
N ALA A 64 2.80 19.48 -0.64
CA ALA A 64 1.59 20.02 -1.23
C ALA A 64 1.39 19.56 -2.68
N GLY A 65 2.47 19.50 -3.46
CA GLY A 65 2.47 18.94 -4.82
C GLY A 65 2.08 17.47 -4.84
N LEU A 66 2.68 16.66 -3.97
CA LEU A 66 2.36 15.23 -3.85
C LEU A 66 0.91 14.98 -3.43
N ARG A 67 0.43 15.71 -2.43
CA ARG A 67 -0.98 15.63 -1.98
C ARG A 67 -1.94 15.89 -3.12
N LYS A 68 -1.67 16.89 -3.97
CA LYS A 68 -2.49 17.18 -5.14
C LYS A 68 -2.55 16.01 -6.12
N ILE A 69 -1.41 15.37 -6.40
CA ILE A 69 -1.32 14.20 -7.29
C ILE A 69 -2.10 13.02 -6.71
N TYR A 70 -1.85 12.66 -5.45
CA TYR A 70 -2.47 11.49 -4.84
C TYR A 70 -3.96 11.68 -4.52
N THR A 71 -4.41 12.92 -4.26
CA THR A 71 -5.85 13.21 -4.16
C THR A 71 -6.56 12.94 -5.47
N LYS A 72 -5.98 13.34 -6.61
CA LYS A 72 -6.55 13.04 -7.94
C LYS A 72 -6.60 11.52 -8.19
N LYS A 73 -5.51 10.82 -7.94
CA LYS A 73 -5.43 9.36 -8.13
C LYS A 73 -6.41 8.60 -7.23
N ARG A 74 -6.53 9.04 -5.96
CA ARG A 74 -7.51 8.48 -5.02
C ARG A 74 -8.95 8.67 -5.50
N ALA A 75 -9.29 9.86 -5.99
CA ALA A 75 -10.63 10.14 -6.52
C ALA A 75 -10.94 9.23 -7.71
N LEU A 76 -10.02 9.10 -8.66
CA LEU A 76 -10.15 8.18 -9.78
C LEU A 76 -10.30 6.73 -9.32
N LEU A 77 -9.50 6.28 -8.36
CA LEU A 77 -9.62 4.92 -7.83
C LEU A 77 -11.00 4.68 -7.22
N LEU A 78 -11.49 5.58 -6.37
CA LEU A 78 -12.80 5.43 -5.72
C LEU A 78 -13.94 5.37 -6.74
N ASP A 79 -13.92 6.22 -7.75
CA ASP A 79 -14.88 6.20 -8.87
C ASP A 79 -14.88 4.85 -9.60
N LEU A 80 -13.70 4.32 -9.88
CA LEU A 80 -13.54 3.04 -10.57
C LEU A 80 -13.97 1.86 -9.67
N MET A 81 -13.64 1.90 -8.38
CA MET A 81 -14.05 0.88 -7.41
C MET A 81 -15.58 0.84 -7.27
N GLU A 82 -16.21 2.00 -7.12
CA GLU A 82 -17.67 2.11 -7.05
C GLU A 82 -18.33 1.54 -8.30
N LYS A 83 -17.78 1.83 -9.47
CA LYS A 83 -18.34 1.38 -10.74
C LYS A 83 -18.13 -0.11 -11.02
N HIS A 84 -16.98 -0.66 -10.68
CA HIS A 84 -16.59 -2.00 -11.13
C HIS A 84 -16.47 -3.03 -10.00
N LEU A 85 -16.24 -2.62 -8.75
CA LEU A 85 -16.02 -3.52 -7.62
C LEU A 85 -17.18 -3.53 -6.60
N ALA A 86 -17.85 -2.40 -6.37
CA ALA A 86 -18.89 -2.27 -5.35
C ALA A 86 -19.99 -3.34 -5.34
N PRO A 87 -20.42 -3.95 -6.48
CA PRO A 87 -21.39 -5.03 -6.47
C PRO A 87 -20.91 -6.29 -5.73
N TYR A 88 -19.58 -6.48 -5.59
CA TYR A 88 -19.00 -7.73 -5.09
C TYR A 88 -17.99 -7.54 -3.97
N ILE A 89 -17.20 -6.47 -4.02
CA ILE A 89 -16.05 -6.18 -3.14
C ILE A 89 -16.37 -4.97 -2.29
N THR A 90 -16.05 -5.06 -1.01
CA THR A 90 -16.08 -3.92 -0.09
C THR A 90 -14.66 -3.45 0.21
N TRP A 91 -14.51 -2.26 0.79
CA TRP A 91 -13.20 -1.72 1.18
C TRP A 91 -13.30 -0.85 2.43
N ASP A 92 -12.19 -0.78 3.14
CA ASP A 92 -12.09 0.11 4.29
C ASP A 92 -12.02 1.58 3.84
N PRO A 93 -12.70 2.49 4.54
CA PRO A 93 -12.59 3.91 4.25
C PRO A 93 -11.16 4.41 4.42
N PHE A 94 -10.62 5.10 3.42
CA PHE A 94 -9.28 5.68 3.48
C PHE A 94 -9.28 7.14 3.02
N ASN A 95 -8.59 8.00 3.78
CA ASN A 95 -8.48 9.44 3.49
C ASN A 95 -7.09 9.86 3.01
N GLY A 96 -6.19 8.89 2.82
CA GLY A 96 -4.82 9.13 2.38
C GLY A 96 -4.06 7.84 2.16
N GLY A 97 -2.75 7.93 2.09
CA GLY A 97 -1.88 6.80 1.81
C GLY A 97 -1.73 6.52 0.31
N LEU A 98 -1.27 5.33 0.01
CA LEU A 98 -0.92 4.86 -1.33
C LEU A 98 -1.66 3.58 -1.73
N PHE A 99 -2.48 3.06 -0.80
CA PHE A 99 -3.10 1.75 -0.88
C PHE A 99 -4.57 1.82 -0.47
N ALA A 100 -5.38 0.97 -1.10
CA ALA A 100 -6.72 0.62 -0.65
C ALA A 100 -6.73 -0.81 -0.10
N TRP A 101 -7.45 -1.02 1.00
CA TRP A 101 -7.65 -2.33 1.61
C TRP A 101 -9.05 -2.81 1.25
N CYS A 102 -9.15 -3.92 0.53
CA CYS A 102 -10.38 -4.43 -0.06
C CYS A 102 -10.68 -5.83 0.49
N HIS A 103 -11.96 -6.20 0.55
CA HIS A 103 -12.45 -7.47 1.06
C HIS A 103 -13.27 -8.20 0.01
N LEU A 104 -12.93 -9.47 -0.21
CA LEU A 104 -13.69 -10.35 -1.09
C LEU A 104 -15.03 -10.76 -0.43
N PRO A 105 -16.04 -11.08 -1.22
CA PRO A 105 -17.27 -11.64 -0.70
C PRO A 105 -17.05 -13.03 -0.10
N LYS A 106 -17.91 -13.41 0.85
CA LYS A 106 -17.85 -14.73 1.48
C LYS A 106 -17.93 -15.85 0.44
N GLY A 107 -17.06 -16.86 0.60
CA GLY A 107 -17.05 -18.05 -0.26
C GLY A 107 -16.14 -17.93 -1.48
N VAL A 108 -15.54 -16.79 -1.72
CA VAL A 108 -14.50 -16.63 -2.75
C VAL A 108 -13.13 -16.90 -2.14
N ASP A 109 -12.39 -17.83 -2.75
CA ASP A 109 -10.99 -18.10 -2.35
C ASP A 109 -10.06 -16.99 -2.79
N MET A 110 -9.28 -16.46 -1.84
CA MET A 110 -8.33 -15.36 -2.07
C MET A 110 -7.26 -15.73 -3.08
N MET A 111 -6.69 -16.94 -2.97
CA MET A 111 -5.58 -17.31 -3.83
C MET A 111 -6.06 -17.61 -5.25
N GLU A 112 -7.25 -18.19 -5.41
CA GLU A 112 -7.87 -18.35 -6.72
C GLU A 112 -8.16 -16.99 -7.37
N PHE A 113 -8.68 -16.02 -6.61
CA PHE A 113 -8.89 -14.66 -7.09
C PHE A 113 -7.59 -14.00 -7.57
N VAL A 114 -6.53 -14.07 -6.75
CA VAL A 114 -5.21 -13.51 -7.09
C VAL A 114 -4.64 -14.18 -8.35
N GLN A 115 -4.76 -15.51 -8.46
CA GLN A 115 -4.28 -16.24 -9.63
C GLN A 115 -5.02 -15.80 -10.92
N LYS A 116 -6.34 -15.72 -10.88
CA LYS A 116 -7.15 -15.26 -12.02
C LYS A 116 -6.87 -13.80 -12.41
N ALA A 117 -6.68 -12.92 -11.41
CA ALA A 117 -6.29 -11.55 -11.66
C ALA A 117 -4.91 -11.48 -12.34
N LEU A 118 -3.95 -12.32 -11.90
CA LEU A 118 -2.61 -12.39 -12.46
C LEU A 118 -2.63 -12.90 -13.92
N GLU A 119 -3.49 -13.85 -14.26
CA GLU A 119 -3.71 -14.30 -15.65
C GLU A 119 -4.15 -13.15 -16.56
N LYS A 120 -4.96 -12.23 -16.03
CA LYS A 120 -5.35 -10.99 -16.69
C LYS A 120 -4.30 -9.86 -16.57
N LYS A 121 -3.09 -10.18 -16.05
CA LYS A 121 -1.97 -9.25 -15.84
C LYS A 121 -2.26 -8.13 -14.83
N VAL A 122 -3.11 -8.41 -13.86
CA VAL A 122 -3.37 -7.53 -12.70
C VAL A 122 -2.83 -8.19 -11.45
N CYS A 123 -1.91 -7.50 -10.78
CA CYS A 123 -1.30 -7.98 -9.54
C CYS A 123 -1.83 -7.19 -8.35
N VAL A 124 -2.37 -7.90 -7.37
CA VAL A 124 -2.76 -7.38 -6.05
C VAL A 124 -1.98 -8.13 -4.98
N VAL A 125 -1.90 -7.58 -3.77
CA VAL A 125 -1.22 -8.25 -2.66
C VAL A 125 -2.27 -8.88 -1.75
N PRO A 126 -2.31 -10.21 -1.62
CA PRO A 126 -3.25 -10.88 -0.74
C PRO A 126 -2.99 -10.50 0.73
N GLY A 127 -4.05 -10.40 1.52
CA GLY A 127 -3.96 -10.03 2.93
C GLY A 127 -3.19 -11.03 3.78
N THR A 128 -3.15 -12.30 3.37
CA THR A 128 -2.33 -13.34 4.02
C THR A 128 -0.85 -12.93 4.14
N ALA A 129 -0.33 -12.13 3.19
CA ALA A 129 1.05 -11.63 3.25
C ALA A 129 1.32 -10.68 4.43
N PHE A 130 0.29 -10.25 5.17
CA PHE A 130 0.38 -9.34 6.32
C PHE A 130 0.03 -10.01 7.65
N LEU A 131 -0.32 -11.30 7.62
CA LEU A 131 -0.62 -12.06 8.83
C LEU A 131 0.66 -12.60 9.47
N THR A 132 0.61 -12.81 10.78
CA THR A 132 1.69 -13.44 11.55
C THR A 132 1.61 -14.96 11.50
N ASP A 133 0.43 -15.51 11.26
CA ASP A 133 0.18 -16.93 11.02
C ASP A 133 -0.21 -17.13 9.55
N GLU A 134 0.61 -17.83 8.80
CA GLU A 134 0.42 -18.10 7.38
C GLU A 134 -0.79 -19.01 7.09
N ASN A 135 -1.29 -19.72 8.09
CA ASN A 135 -2.45 -20.60 7.97
C ASN A 135 -3.78 -19.89 8.27
N GLU A 136 -3.73 -18.65 8.73
CA GLU A 136 -4.93 -17.86 8.99
C GLU A 136 -5.58 -17.44 7.67
N LEU A 137 -6.90 -17.69 7.56
CA LEU A 137 -7.67 -17.28 6.38
C LEU A 137 -7.86 -15.76 6.38
N CYS A 138 -7.66 -15.15 5.23
CA CYS A 138 -7.86 -13.73 5.03
C CYS A 138 -8.62 -13.49 3.72
N ASP A 139 -9.72 -12.78 3.82
CA ASP A 139 -10.55 -12.37 2.68
C ASP A 139 -10.13 -11.02 2.09
N ALA A 140 -9.10 -10.38 2.68
CA ALA A 140 -8.66 -9.05 2.30
C ALA A 140 -7.49 -9.07 1.30
N PHE A 141 -7.40 -8.02 0.49
CA PHE A 141 -6.27 -7.77 -0.39
C PHE A 141 -5.99 -6.28 -0.54
N ARG A 142 -4.76 -5.95 -0.91
CA ARG A 142 -4.29 -4.58 -1.05
C ARG A 142 -4.13 -4.17 -2.50
N ILE A 143 -4.72 -3.03 -2.88
CA ILE A 143 -4.50 -2.35 -4.16
C ILE A 143 -3.53 -1.19 -3.96
N ASN A 144 -2.53 -1.05 -4.84
CA ASN A 144 -1.68 0.14 -4.95
C ASN A 144 -2.23 1.05 -6.05
N PHE A 145 -2.44 2.33 -5.74
CA PHE A 145 -2.88 3.33 -6.72
C PHE A 145 -1.84 4.42 -7.00
N SER A 146 -0.72 4.41 -6.31
CA SER A 146 0.28 5.47 -6.43
C SER A 146 1.13 5.33 -7.69
N THR A 147 1.46 4.11 -8.09
CA THR A 147 2.41 3.80 -9.16
C THR A 147 1.81 3.77 -10.56
N PRO A 148 0.62 3.15 -10.80
CA PRO A 148 0.08 3.02 -12.15
C PRO A 148 -0.31 4.37 -12.75
N THR A 149 -0.28 4.48 -14.09
CA THR A 149 -0.90 5.63 -14.79
C THR A 149 -2.43 5.59 -14.63
N ASP A 150 -3.11 6.69 -14.98
CA ASP A 150 -4.58 6.76 -14.89
C ASP A 150 -5.23 5.69 -15.81
N GLU A 151 -4.64 5.43 -16.99
CA GLU A 151 -5.09 4.39 -17.93
C GLU A 151 -4.85 2.97 -17.38
N GLN A 152 -3.68 2.73 -16.78
CA GLN A 152 -3.35 1.45 -16.16
C GLN A 152 -4.26 1.16 -14.97
N LEU A 153 -4.54 2.18 -14.15
CA LEU A 153 -5.43 2.07 -13.00
C LEU A 153 -6.86 1.73 -13.47
N THR A 154 -7.36 2.45 -14.46
CA THR A 154 -8.69 2.21 -15.06
C THR A 154 -8.81 0.78 -15.59
N LYS A 155 -7.85 0.36 -16.40
CA LYS A 155 -7.83 -0.99 -16.96
C LYS A 155 -7.72 -2.06 -15.88
N GLY A 156 -6.83 -1.86 -14.89
CA GLY A 156 -6.62 -2.82 -13.81
C GLY A 156 -7.86 -3.04 -12.96
N ILE A 157 -8.53 -1.96 -12.55
CA ILE A 157 -9.76 -2.07 -11.73
C ILE A 157 -10.92 -2.68 -12.53
N THR A 158 -11.05 -2.34 -13.82
CA THR A 158 -12.03 -2.98 -14.69
C THR A 158 -11.82 -4.50 -14.75
N LEU A 159 -10.58 -4.94 -14.99
CA LEU A 159 -10.24 -6.38 -15.06
C LEU A 159 -10.44 -7.09 -13.71
N LEU A 160 -10.18 -6.43 -12.58
CA LEU A 160 -10.51 -6.98 -11.26
C LEU A 160 -12.02 -7.17 -11.08
N GLY A 161 -12.82 -6.21 -11.53
CA GLY A 161 -14.28 -6.30 -11.50
C GLY A 161 -14.81 -7.44 -12.37
N GLU A 162 -14.25 -7.65 -13.56
CA GLU A 162 -14.58 -8.80 -14.40
C GLU A 162 -14.18 -10.12 -13.74
N THR A 163 -13.01 -10.17 -13.10
CA THR A 163 -12.51 -11.37 -12.43
C THR A 163 -13.43 -11.81 -11.29
N ILE A 164 -13.81 -10.88 -10.42
CA ILE A 164 -14.69 -11.22 -9.30
C ILE A 164 -16.09 -11.61 -9.77
N ARG A 165 -16.63 -10.93 -10.77
CA ARG A 165 -17.92 -11.29 -11.38
C ARG A 165 -17.92 -12.71 -11.93
N GLU A 166 -16.89 -13.10 -12.68
CA GLU A 166 -16.74 -14.47 -13.21
C GLU A 166 -16.63 -15.53 -12.11
N MET A 167 -16.21 -15.18 -10.90
CA MET A 167 -16.12 -16.09 -9.76
C MET A 167 -17.40 -16.21 -8.97
N VAL A 168 -18.22 -15.16 -8.93
CA VAL A 168 -19.46 -15.10 -8.13
C VAL A 168 -20.69 -15.51 -8.93
N GLU A 169 -20.74 -15.22 -10.22
CA GLU A 169 -21.89 -15.49 -11.09
C GLU A 169 -21.84 -16.85 -11.81
N LYS A 170 -21.02 -17.78 -11.32
CA LYS A 170 -20.91 -19.14 -11.84
C LYS A 170 -22.10 -20.01 -11.34
#